data_dcaa4bf5be563e66f2142e9396e1c769
#
_entry.id   dcaa4bf5be563e66f2142e9396e1c769
#
_cell.length_a   1.000
_cell.length_b   1.000
_cell.length_c   1.000
_cell.angle_alpha   90.00
_cell.angle_beta   90.00
_cell.angle_gamma   90.00
#
_symmetry.space_group_name_H-M   'P 1'
#
loop_
_entity.id
_entity.type
_entity.pdbx_description
1 polymer ?
#
loop_
_entity_poly.entity_id
_entity_poly.type
_entity_poly.pdbx_seq_one_letter_code
_entity_poly.pdbx_strand_id
1 'polypeptide(L)'
;DIGQREASPHDEKRDEVEDIRGGLMRIRMADPGFSPREFLTGAKAAFEMIVEAFATGDTATLRPLLGDDVYDEFADVIRARIAAKETNETTIVALDSADITAAELAGSTARVMVRLSSQQMSVTRDAGGDVVDGEADKVVRVIDLWTFARNTNSDDPTWALIETRTPDD
;
A
#
# COMPACT_ATOMS: atom_id res chain seq x y z
N ASP A 1 28.41 -28.48 23.59
CA ASP A 1 27.14 -28.43 22.87
C ASP A 1 26.43 -27.12 23.16
N ILE A 2 26.70 -26.09 22.36
CA ILE A 2 26.05 -24.80 22.52
C ILE A 2 24.71 -24.91 21.83
N GLY A 3 23.68 -25.31 22.56
CA GLY A 3 22.34 -25.36 22.06
C GLY A 3 21.93 -24.00 21.50
N GLN A 4 21.66 -23.93 20.22
CA GLN A 4 21.03 -22.76 19.62
C GLN A 4 19.66 -22.58 20.27
N ARG A 5 19.52 -21.54 21.07
CA ARG A 5 18.21 -21.14 21.59
C ARG A 5 17.40 -20.62 20.42
N GLU A 6 16.39 -21.35 20.02
CA GLU A 6 15.39 -20.82 19.11
C GLU A 6 14.72 -19.62 19.79
N ALA A 7 14.63 -18.50 19.04
CA ALA A 7 13.97 -17.30 19.54
C ALA A 7 12.48 -17.59 19.78
N SER A 8 11.95 -17.16 20.92
CA SER A 8 10.52 -17.29 21.20
C SER A 8 9.72 -16.31 20.30
N PRO A 9 8.44 -16.58 20.03
CA PRO A 9 7.59 -15.63 19.28
C PRO A 9 7.55 -14.23 19.92
N HIS A 10 7.73 -14.13 21.23
CA HIS A 10 7.79 -12.85 21.94
C HIS A 10 9.08 -12.10 21.62
N ASP A 11 10.21 -12.81 21.53
CA ASP A 11 11.51 -12.23 21.18
C ASP A 11 11.52 -11.78 19.71
N GLU A 12 10.91 -12.55 18.82
CA GLU A 12 10.77 -12.19 17.39
C GLU A 12 9.97 -10.90 17.21
N LYS A 13 8.86 -10.73 17.92
CA LYS A 13 8.07 -9.49 17.88
C LYS A 13 8.85 -8.29 18.41
N ARG A 14 9.64 -8.48 19.45
CA ARG A 14 10.48 -7.42 20.00
C ARG A 14 11.54 -6.99 19.00
N ASP A 15 12.16 -7.93 18.30
CA ASP A 15 13.15 -7.67 17.26
C ASP A 15 12.53 -6.93 16.08
N GLU A 16 11.32 -7.31 15.64
CA GLU A 16 10.59 -6.61 14.59
C GLU A 16 10.30 -5.16 14.98
N VAL A 17 9.84 -4.91 16.20
CA VAL A 17 9.57 -3.55 16.70
C VAL A 17 10.85 -2.72 16.73
N GLU A 18 11.96 -3.30 17.16
CA GLU A 18 13.26 -2.63 17.19
C GLU A 18 13.78 -2.33 15.79
N ASP A 19 13.60 -3.25 14.82
CA ASP A 19 13.98 -3.06 13.44
C ASP A 19 13.19 -1.91 12.78
N ILE A 20 11.88 -1.86 13.04
CA ILE A 20 11.02 -0.77 12.56
C ILE A 20 11.46 0.56 13.15
N ARG A 21 11.65 0.59 14.46
CA ARG A 21 12.07 1.80 15.17
C ARG A 21 13.43 2.29 14.69
N GLY A 22 14.37 1.39 14.51
CA GLY A 22 15.70 1.70 13.98
C GLY A 22 15.66 2.22 12.54
N GLY A 23 14.82 1.61 11.70
CA GLY A 23 14.59 2.07 10.32
C GLY A 23 13.99 3.47 10.26
N LEU A 24 12.97 3.73 11.07
CA LEU A 24 12.34 5.05 11.14
C LEU A 24 13.32 6.12 11.65
N MET A 25 14.17 5.76 12.60
CA MET A 25 15.19 6.68 13.11
C MET A 25 16.20 7.04 12.04
N ARG A 26 16.68 6.06 11.25
CA ARG A 26 17.61 6.32 10.13
C ARG A 26 16.98 7.23 9.09
N ILE A 27 15.70 7.03 8.77
CA ILE A 27 14.97 7.91 7.83
C ILE A 27 14.92 9.35 8.39
N ARG A 28 14.61 9.50 9.67
CA ARG A 28 14.53 10.80 10.31
C ARG A 28 15.90 11.50 10.36
N MET A 29 16.98 10.75 10.51
CA MET A 29 18.34 11.32 10.46
C MET A 29 18.66 11.87 9.06
N ALA A 30 18.20 11.20 8.01
CA ALA A 30 18.38 11.66 6.63
C ALA A 30 17.39 12.78 6.26
N ASP A 31 16.21 12.78 6.87
CA ASP A 31 15.15 13.76 6.64
C ASP A 31 14.55 14.18 7.99
N PRO A 32 15.07 15.23 8.61
CA PRO A 32 14.63 15.66 9.95
C PRO A 32 13.15 16.04 10.03
N GLY A 33 12.52 16.37 8.90
CA GLY A 33 11.09 16.66 8.83
C GLY A 33 10.19 15.43 8.80
N PHE A 34 10.77 14.23 8.72
CA PHE A 34 9.99 13.00 8.67
C PHE A 34 9.30 12.72 10.01
N SER A 35 7.99 12.49 9.96
CA SER A 35 7.17 12.08 11.10
C SER A 35 6.38 10.82 10.72
N PRO A 36 6.54 9.71 11.46
CA PRO A 36 5.76 8.50 11.19
C PRO A 36 4.25 8.73 11.23
N ARG A 37 3.79 9.59 12.13
CA ARG A 37 2.37 9.92 12.26
C ARG A 37 1.85 10.66 11.03
N GLU A 38 2.58 11.67 10.56
CA GLU A 38 2.21 12.41 9.34
C GLU A 38 2.32 11.51 8.10
N PHE A 39 3.32 10.65 8.07
CA PHE A 39 3.48 9.67 7.00
C PHE A 39 2.24 8.76 6.92
N LEU A 40 1.77 8.22 8.04
CA LEU A 40 0.59 7.35 8.06
C LEU A 40 -0.68 8.10 7.64
N THR A 41 -0.83 9.35 8.02
CA THR A 41 -1.94 10.17 7.56
C THR A 41 -1.93 10.31 6.03
N GLY A 42 -0.75 10.56 5.46
CA GLY A 42 -0.57 10.64 4.01
C GLY A 42 -0.78 9.29 3.32
N ALA A 43 -0.31 8.19 3.92
CA ALA A 43 -0.49 6.85 3.36
C ALA A 43 -1.96 6.44 3.31
N LYS A 44 -2.74 6.76 4.33
CA LYS A 44 -4.19 6.51 4.35
C LYS A 44 -4.90 7.29 3.24
N ALA A 45 -4.56 8.56 3.08
CA ALA A 45 -5.14 9.39 2.01
C ALA A 45 -4.75 8.86 0.63
N ALA A 46 -3.49 8.48 0.44
CA ALA A 46 -3.02 7.89 -0.80
C ALA A 46 -3.72 6.57 -1.12
N PHE A 47 -3.93 5.73 -0.10
CA PHE A 47 -4.64 4.46 -0.26
C PHE A 47 -6.04 4.68 -0.83
N GLU A 48 -6.82 5.58 -0.25
CA GLU A 48 -8.17 5.89 -0.73
C GLU A 48 -8.16 6.42 -2.16
N MET A 49 -7.26 7.35 -2.45
CA MET A 49 -7.12 7.92 -3.80
C MET A 49 -6.73 6.88 -4.84
N ILE A 50 -5.78 6.02 -4.50
CA ILE A 50 -5.27 4.98 -5.42
C ILE A 50 -6.34 3.92 -5.69
N VAL A 51 -7.02 3.44 -4.66
CA VAL A 51 -8.08 2.43 -4.81
C VAL A 51 -9.20 2.98 -5.69
N GLU A 52 -9.65 4.19 -5.43
CA GLU A 52 -10.71 4.84 -6.21
C GLU A 52 -10.28 5.09 -7.67
N ALA A 53 -9.10 5.66 -7.88
CA ALA A 53 -8.59 5.95 -9.22
C ALA A 53 -8.36 4.67 -10.02
N PHE A 54 -7.89 3.60 -9.39
CA PHE A 54 -7.72 2.32 -10.04
C PHE A 54 -9.07 1.72 -10.47
N ALA A 55 -10.07 1.81 -9.62
CA ALA A 55 -11.41 1.32 -9.93
C ALA A 55 -12.02 2.06 -11.13
N THR A 56 -11.90 3.38 -11.17
CA THR A 56 -12.46 4.21 -12.25
C THR A 56 -11.58 4.28 -13.50
N GLY A 57 -10.34 3.77 -13.41
CA GLY A 57 -9.40 3.83 -14.54
C GLY A 57 -8.75 5.20 -14.73
N ASP A 58 -8.69 6.00 -13.68
CA ASP A 58 -8.11 7.34 -13.73
C ASP A 58 -6.58 7.28 -13.63
N THR A 59 -5.93 7.03 -14.77
CA THR A 59 -4.48 6.90 -14.85
C THR A 59 -3.74 8.21 -14.57
N ALA A 60 -4.37 9.35 -14.85
CA ALA A 60 -3.79 10.66 -14.60
C ALA A 60 -3.60 10.91 -13.10
N THR A 61 -4.59 10.55 -12.28
CA THR A 61 -4.48 10.61 -10.82
C THR A 61 -3.45 9.62 -10.27
N LEU A 62 -3.39 8.41 -10.86
CA LEU A 62 -2.46 7.37 -10.43
C LEU A 62 -0.99 7.71 -10.68
N ARG A 63 -0.68 8.35 -11.80
CA ARG A 63 0.70 8.52 -12.25
C ARG A 63 1.62 9.15 -11.21
N PRO A 64 1.28 10.28 -10.56
CA PRO A 64 2.16 10.88 -9.56
C PRO A 64 2.23 10.12 -8.23
N LEU A 65 1.31 9.18 -7.98
CA LEU A 65 1.23 8.44 -6.72
C LEU A 65 1.94 7.09 -6.78
N LEU A 66 2.25 6.58 -7.97
CA LEU A 66 2.81 5.25 -8.18
C LEU A 66 4.22 5.33 -8.73
N GLY A 67 5.09 4.42 -8.27
CA GLY A 67 6.36 4.16 -8.94
C GLY A 67 6.10 3.55 -10.32
N ASP A 68 7.11 3.58 -11.19
CA ASP A 68 6.96 3.21 -12.60
C ASP A 68 6.42 1.78 -12.78
N ASP A 69 6.97 0.81 -12.05
CA ASP A 69 6.58 -0.60 -12.19
C ASP A 69 5.14 -0.84 -11.74
N VAL A 70 4.74 -0.25 -10.62
CA VAL A 70 3.36 -0.37 -10.13
C VAL A 70 2.39 0.34 -11.06
N TYR A 71 2.78 1.51 -11.57
CA TYR A 71 1.96 2.23 -12.56
C TYR A 71 1.71 1.35 -13.80
N ASP A 72 2.76 0.72 -14.33
CA ASP A 72 2.65 -0.12 -15.52
C ASP A 72 1.71 -1.32 -15.27
N GLU A 73 1.83 -1.96 -14.10
CA GLU A 73 0.96 -3.08 -13.71
C GLU A 73 -0.51 -2.65 -13.62
N PHE A 74 -0.76 -1.52 -12.97
CA PHE A 74 -2.12 -0.97 -12.82
C PHE A 74 -2.71 -0.53 -14.16
N ALA A 75 -1.90 0.12 -14.99
CA ALA A 75 -2.32 0.56 -16.32
C ALA A 75 -2.67 -0.63 -17.22
N ASP A 76 -1.92 -1.74 -17.12
CA ASP A 76 -2.21 -2.96 -17.88
C ASP A 76 -3.56 -3.57 -17.48
N VAL A 77 -3.87 -3.62 -16.18
CA VAL A 77 -5.16 -4.12 -15.69
C VAL A 77 -6.30 -3.22 -16.17
N ILE A 78 -6.12 -1.89 -16.11
CA ILE A 78 -7.11 -0.92 -16.58
C ILE A 78 -7.36 -1.10 -18.08
N ARG A 79 -6.30 -1.24 -18.89
CA ARG A 79 -6.43 -1.47 -20.33
C ARG A 79 -7.17 -2.77 -20.64
N ALA A 80 -6.89 -3.83 -19.90
CA ALA A 80 -7.59 -5.12 -20.06
C ALA A 80 -9.08 -5.00 -19.75
N ARG A 81 -9.46 -4.24 -18.72
CA ARG A 81 -10.88 -3.98 -18.41
C ARG A 81 -11.57 -3.20 -19.53
N ILE A 82 -10.92 -2.17 -20.04
CA ILE A 82 -11.43 -1.36 -21.15
C ILE A 82 -11.65 -2.24 -22.40
N ALA A 83 -10.66 -3.07 -22.73
CA ALA A 83 -10.74 -3.99 -23.87
C ALA A 83 -11.87 -5.00 -23.72
N ALA A 84 -12.13 -5.48 -22.52
CA ALA A 84 -13.23 -6.40 -22.20
C ALA A 84 -14.57 -5.69 -22.04
N LYS A 85 -14.60 -4.35 -22.13
CA LYS A 85 -15.78 -3.51 -21.88
C LYS A 85 -16.38 -3.73 -20.50
N GLU A 86 -15.52 -3.92 -19.51
CA GLU A 86 -15.89 -4.09 -18.12
C GLU A 86 -15.70 -2.79 -17.35
N THR A 87 -16.56 -2.58 -16.35
CA THR A 87 -16.45 -1.48 -15.40
C THR A 87 -16.35 -2.03 -13.99
N ASN A 88 -15.55 -1.37 -13.16
CA ASN A 88 -15.42 -1.72 -11.75
C ASN A 88 -15.97 -0.58 -10.88
N GLU A 89 -16.76 -0.95 -9.89
CA GLU A 89 -17.24 -0.05 -8.84
C GLU A 89 -16.68 -0.55 -7.51
N THR A 90 -15.83 0.23 -6.88
CA THR A 90 -15.26 -0.09 -5.58
C THR A 90 -15.52 1.05 -4.61
N THR A 91 -16.09 0.72 -3.46
CA THR A 91 -16.32 1.66 -2.38
C THR A 91 -15.54 1.20 -1.15
N ILE A 92 -14.74 2.09 -0.59
CA ILE A 92 -14.12 1.88 0.72
C ILE A 92 -15.14 2.29 1.76
N VAL A 93 -15.70 1.29 2.46
CA VAL A 93 -16.69 1.51 3.52
C VAL A 93 -16.01 2.05 4.78
N ALA A 94 -14.84 1.48 5.09
CA ALA A 94 -14.04 1.88 6.24
C ALA A 94 -12.58 1.49 6.04
N LEU A 95 -11.68 2.32 6.52
CA LEU A 95 -10.27 1.97 6.69
C LEU A 95 -10.04 1.71 8.17
N ASP A 96 -9.99 0.43 8.53
CA ASP A 96 -9.96 0.00 9.94
C ASP A 96 -8.62 0.29 10.61
N SER A 97 -7.52 0.06 9.89
CA SER A 97 -6.19 0.29 10.44
C SER A 97 -5.14 0.52 9.34
N ALA A 98 -4.10 1.24 9.70
CA ALA A 98 -2.89 1.40 8.91
C ALA A 98 -1.71 1.40 9.86
N ASP A 99 -0.84 0.39 9.74
CA ASP A 99 0.28 0.16 10.65
C ASP A 99 1.58 0.00 9.87
N ILE A 100 2.64 0.64 10.34
CA ILE A 100 3.98 0.46 9.76
C ILE A 100 4.48 -0.92 10.18
N THR A 101 4.84 -1.74 9.19
CA THR A 101 5.34 -3.11 9.41
C THR A 101 6.81 -3.28 9.05
N ALA A 102 7.38 -2.35 8.31
CA ALA A 102 8.81 -2.32 8.00
C ALA A 102 9.22 -0.89 7.63
N ALA A 103 10.47 -0.56 7.91
CA ALA A 103 11.05 0.73 7.53
C ALA A 103 12.54 0.55 7.30
N GLU A 104 13.06 1.12 6.22
CA GLU A 104 14.48 1.07 5.90
C GLU A 104 14.95 2.32 5.16
N LEU A 105 16.23 2.59 5.27
CA LEU A 105 16.91 3.60 4.48
C LEU A 105 18.04 2.90 3.71
N ALA A 106 17.89 2.83 2.38
CA ALA A 106 18.89 2.27 1.48
C ALA A 106 19.52 3.42 0.68
N GLY A 107 20.77 3.78 1.02
CA GLY A 107 21.37 4.99 0.48
C GLY A 107 20.57 6.22 0.91
N SER A 108 20.05 6.97 -0.05
CA SER A 108 19.17 8.11 0.21
C SER A 108 17.67 7.79 0.05
N THR A 109 17.33 6.54 -0.29
CA THR A 109 15.95 6.11 -0.49
C THR A 109 15.35 5.56 0.79
N ALA A 110 14.33 6.22 1.29
CA ALA A 110 13.52 5.74 2.41
C ALA A 110 12.40 4.84 1.87
N ARG A 111 12.19 3.70 2.51
CA ARG A 111 11.11 2.77 2.20
C ARG A 111 10.36 2.43 3.47
N VAL A 112 9.04 2.55 3.42
CA VAL A 112 8.17 2.24 4.56
C VAL A 112 7.04 1.35 4.08
N MET A 113 6.90 0.19 4.72
CA MET A 113 5.82 -0.74 4.43
C MET A 113 4.69 -0.52 5.42
N VAL A 114 3.46 -0.45 4.89
CA VAL A 114 2.25 -0.24 5.67
C VAL A 114 1.29 -1.40 5.44
N ARG A 115 0.77 -1.95 6.53
CA ARG A 115 -0.34 -2.91 6.49
C ARG A 115 -1.64 -2.12 6.63
N LEU A 116 -2.47 -2.22 5.61
CA LEU A 116 -3.76 -1.52 5.53
C LEU A 116 -4.89 -2.55 5.62
N SER A 117 -5.76 -2.39 6.60
CA SER A 117 -6.96 -3.20 6.74
C SER A 117 -8.16 -2.34 6.44
N SER A 118 -8.93 -2.72 5.43
CA SER A 118 -10.10 -1.96 4.99
C SER A 118 -11.31 -2.86 4.78
N GLN A 119 -12.48 -2.25 4.77
CA GLN A 119 -13.73 -2.88 4.40
C GLN A 119 -14.17 -2.26 3.08
N GLN A 120 -14.37 -3.10 2.08
CA GLN A 120 -14.68 -2.66 0.73
C GLN A 120 -15.87 -3.42 0.15
N MET A 121 -16.63 -2.72 -0.70
CA MET A 121 -17.57 -3.34 -1.62
C MET A 121 -16.99 -3.16 -3.02
N SER A 122 -16.88 -4.24 -3.79
CA SER A 122 -16.35 -4.18 -5.14
C SER A 122 -17.15 -5.09 -6.06
N VAL A 123 -17.51 -4.56 -7.23
CA VAL A 123 -18.23 -5.30 -8.25
C VAL A 123 -17.69 -4.91 -9.63
N THR A 124 -17.49 -5.91 -10.48
CA THR A 124 -17.12 -5.70 -11.88
C THR A 124 -18.28 -6.18 -12.75
N ARG A 125 -18.69 -5.32 -13.69
CA ARG A 125 -19.80 -5.59 -14.62
C ARG A 125 -19.29 -5.58 -16.06
N ASP A 126 -19.92 -6.42 -16.89
CA ASP A 126 -19.67 -6.43 -18.32
C ASP A 126 -20.45 -5.30 -19.04
N ALA A 127 -20.34 -5.25 -20.36
CA ALA A 127 -21.01 -4.24 -21.19
C ALA A 127 -22.54 -4.27 -21.08
N GLY A 128 -23.11 -5.42 -20.75
CA GLY A 128 -24.56 -5.60 -20.55
C GLY A 128 -25.04 -5.26 -19.14
N GLY A 129 -24.11 -4.93 -18.23
CA GLY A 129 -24.42 -4.63 -16.83
C GLY A 129 -24.45 -5.85 -15.92
N ASP A 130 -24.14 -7.04 -16.45
CA ASP A 130 -24.11 -8.27 -15.66
C ASP A 130 -22.83 -8.35 -14.82
N VAL A 131 -22.95 -8.84 -13.59
CA VAL A 131 -21.82 -9.01 -12.69
C VAL A 131 -20.94 -10.16 -13.17
N VAL A 132 -19.66 -9.89 -13.41
CA VAL A 132 -18.66 -10.89 -13.79
C VAL A 132 -17.67 -11.19 -12.66
N ASP A 133 -17.59 -10.31 -11.67
CA ASP A 133 -16.74 -10.51 -10.47
C ASP A 133 -17.27 -9.68 -9.31
N GLY A 134 -17.17 -10.23 -8.10
CA GLY A 134 -17.60 -9.55 -6.88
C GLY A 134 -19.10 -9.58 -6.64
N GLU A 135 -19.54 -8.89 -5.60
CA GLU A 135 -20.94 -8.76 -5.21
C GLU A 135 -21.21 -7.32 -4.78
N ALA A 136 -22.23 -6.67 -5.39
CA ALA A 136 -22.52 -5.25 -5.20
C ALA A 136 -22.81 -4.85 -3.75
N ASP A 137 -23.50 -5.73 -2.99
CA ASP A 137 -23.97 -5.42 -1.63
C ASP A 137 -23.17 -6.12 -0.54
N LYS A 138 -22.04 -6.75 -0.89
CA LYS A 138 -21.24 -7.49 0.07
C LYS A 138 -20.01 -6.70 0.49
N VAL A 139 -19.90 -6.44 1.79
CA VAL A 139 -18.71 -5.85 2.40
C VAL A 139 -17.69 -6.95 2.67
N VAL A 140 -16.48 -6.77 2.15
CA VAL A 140 -15.37 -7.71 2.30
C VAL A 140 -14.22 -7.01 2.99
N ARG A 141 -13.60 -7.69 3.94
CA ARG A 141 -12.35 -7.19 4.55
C ARG A 141 -11.19 -7.46 3.61
N VAL A 142 -10.40 -6.41 3.34
CA VAL A 142 -9.23 -6.47 2.45
C VAL A 142 -8.01 -6.07 3.25
N ILE A 143 -6.97 -6.90 3.19
CA ILE A 143 -5.69 -6.62 3.83
C ILE A 143 -4.64 -6.44 2.73
N ASP A 144 -3.99 -5.29 2.75
CA ASP A 144 -2.95 -4.93 1.80
C ASP A 144 -1.64 -4.62 2.53
N LEU A 145 -0.52 -5.05 1.95
CA LEU A 145 0.81 -4.64 2.35
C LEU A 145 1.38 -3.76 1.24
N TRP A 146 1.50 -2.47 1.50
CA TRP A 146 1.96 -1.48 0.52
C TRP A 146 3.28 -0.86 0.97
N THR A 147 4.24 -0.82 0.06
CA THR A 147 5.54 -0.20 0.32
C THR A 147 5.62 1.13 -0.42
N PHE A 148 5.84 2.20 0.33
CA PHE A 148 6.06 3.54 -0.18
C PHE A 148 7.53 3.89 -0.13
N ALA A 149 8.01 4.64 -1.12
CA ALA A 149 9.40 5.08 -1.18
C ALA A 149 9.49 6.57 -1.49
N ARG A 150 10.53 7.20 -0.95
CA ARG A 150 10.86 8.59 -1.22
C ARG A 150 12.38 8.76 -1.21
N ASN A 151 12.90 9.53 -2.16
CA ASN A 151 14.29 9.95 -2.11
C ASN A 151 14.41 11.11 -1.10
N THR A 152 15.16 10.89 -0.02
CA THR A 152 15.33 11.89 1.05
C THR A 152 16.06 13.15 0.60
N ASN A 153 16.79 13.10 -0.53
CA ASN A 153 17.45 14.25 -1.12
C ASN A 153 16.55 15.05 -2.07
N SER A 154 15.35 14.57 -2.36
CA SER A 154 14.41 15.25 -3.24
C SER A 154 13.63 16.32 -2.47
N ASP A 155 13.31 17.42 -3.15
CA ASP A 155 12.43 18.47 -2.63
C ASP A 155 10.96 18.06 -2.73
N ASP A 156 10.63 17.04 -3.52
CA ASP A 156 9.27 16.51 -3.65
C ASP A 156 8.91 15.71 -2.40
N PRO A 157 7.87 16.14 -1.64
CA PRO A 157 7.48 15.44 -0.42
C PRO A 157 6.68 14.17 -0.68
N THR A 158 6.33 13.87 -1.92
CA THR A 158 5.46 12.75 -2.28
C THR A 158 6.17 11.41 -2.10
N TRP A 159 5.51 10.51 -1.36
CA TRP A 159 5.90 9.11 -1.28
C TRP A 159 5.19 8.34 -2.40
N ALA A 160 5.95 7.62 -3.20
CA ALA A 160 5.40 6.82 -4.28
C ALA A 160 5.19 5.38 -3.84
N LEU A 161 4.08 4.80 -4.24
CA LEU A 161 3.81 3.37 -4.02
C LEU A 161 4.66 2.56 -4.99
N ILE A 162 5.59 1.75 -4.45
CA ILE A 162 6.54 0.98 -5.26
C ILE A 162 6.30 -0.53 -5.23
N GLU A 163 5.50 -1.01 -4.30
CA GLU A 163 5.19 -2.43 -4.20
C GLU A 163 3.84 -2.61 -3.52
N THR A 164 3.05 -3.54 -4.05
CA THR A 164 1.80 -3.99 -3.44
C THR A 164 1.84 -5.51 -3.31
N ARG A 165 1.39 -6.01 -2.17
CA ARG A 165 1.18 -7.45 -2.01
C ARG A 165 0.08 -7.72 -1.00
N THR A 166 -0.45 -8.93 -1.05
CA THR A 166 -1.41 -9.44 -0.08
C THR A 166 -0.63 -10.30 0.91
N PRO A 167 -0.88 -10.18 2.23
CA PRO A 167 -0.19 -11.03 3.19
C PRO A 167 -0.53 -12.50 2.96
N ASP A 168 0.45 -13.37 3.14
CA ASP A 168 0.24 -14.81 3.13
C ASP A 168 -0.57 -15.20 4.38
N ASP A 169 -1.59 -16.02 4.20
CA ASP A 169 -2.42 -16.54 5.30
C ASP A 169 -1.65 -17.55 6.18
#